data_081b1a52baae2213cc2af9e40f162ad2
#
_entry.id   081b1a52baae2213cc2af9e40f162ad2
#
_cell.length_a   1.000
_cell.length_b   1.000
_cell.length_c   1.000
_cell.angle_alpha   90.00
_cell.angle_beta   90.00
_cell.angle_gamma   90.00
#
_symmetry.space_group_name_H-M   'P 1'
#
loop_
_entity.id
_entity.type
_entity.pdbx_description
1 polymer ?
#
loop_
_entity_poly.entity_id
_entity_poly.type
_entity_poly.pdbx_seq_one_letter_code
_entity_poly.pdbx_strand_id
1 'polypeptide(L)'
;MAALVATTMLGGAAQAVMVDTARADETGVIRPEAQTQTLPNFVNLVKQVRPAVVSITSNIRADELDEEGGMQGQQQMPFPFPFPFQMMPQQQQRRTVEARGSGFIISADGFVVTNNHVVKGATKVTVTLDDGTTLPAKIIGRDPKTDLALLKVSTQSKLRFIELGDSDKVEPGEWVVAVGNPFGLGGTVTAGIVSARGRDIGDGPYDSFIQVDAPINRGNSGGPLFTQDGKVVGVNTAILSPSGGSIGIGFAIPSDVVKNVVSQLQKTGHVTRGYLGVVAQVITPAMAKALGLKPATDGAPPTGALIASVSNSSPAEKAGLKAGDVITTLNGQKIDSPHDLAVKVASLPPGTSATVAYLRNNAAQSATVKIANLSGAPSPDGAVGDRNTVGGPRLGVSLSPLTSELRQQLGLDASVRGVVVSDVQAGSVAEQAGIHAGDVIQAVGNSPVDNPGATVTAVRAALKANQSVLLRVLRNGQSIFIAVTPGSSDNGENAGSNEDDND
;
A
#
# COMPACT_ATOMS: atom_id res chain seq x y z
N MET A 1 -4.48 84.27 -46.83
CA MET A 1 -3.78 83.03 -47.19
C MET A 1 -3.55 82.26 -45.90
N ALA A 2 -4.31 81.21 -45.69
CA ALA A 2 -4.32 80.40 -44.45
C ALA A 2 -3.46 79.17 -44.73
N ALA A 3 -2.48 78.92 -43.87
CA ALA A 3 -1.69 77.66 -43.86
C ALA A 3 -2.22 76.77 -42.77
N LEU A 4 -2.72 75.58 -43.14
CA LEU A 4 -3.23 74.52 -42.28
C LEU A 4 -2.06 73.65 -41.85
N VAL A 5 -1.76 73.56 -40.55
CA VAL A 5 -0.80 72.65 -39.99
C VAL A 5 -1.60 71.43 -39.40
N ALA A 6 -1.44 70.28 -40.04
CA ALA A 6 -2.00 69.01 -39.55
C ALA A 6 -1.01 68.36 -38.58
N THR A 7 -1.43 68.23 -37.31
CA THR A 7 -0.69 67.49 -36.27
C THR A 7 -1.22 66.06 -36.18
N THR A 8 -0.45 65.07 -36.64
CA THR A 8 -0.77 63.65 -36.44
C THR A 8 -0.34 63.24 -35.05
N MET A 9 -1.31 62.92 -34.21
CA MET A 9 -1.08 62.22 -32.95
C MET A 9 -0.92 60.70 -33.20
N LEU A 10 0.30 60.18 -33.01
CA LEU A 10 0.51 58.74 -32.86
C LEU A 10 0.17 58.35 -31.44
N GLY A 11 -0.98 57.70 -31.28
CA GLY A 11 -1.37 57.04 -30.01
C GLY A 11 -0.68 55.69 -29.92
N GLY A 12 0.40 55.61 -29.16
CA GLY A 12 0.98 54.32 -28.74
C GLY A 12 0.19 53.72 -27.57
N ALA A 13 -0.60 52.68 -27.83
CA ALA A 13 -1.19 51.89 -26.79
C ALA A 13 -0.11 50.99 -26.15
N ALA A 14 0.45 51.44 -25.02
CA ALA A 14 1.24 50.56 -24.16
C ALA A 14 0.29 49.61 -23.43
N GLN A 15 0.23 48.36 -23.86
CA GLN A 15 -0.36 47.30 -23.08
C GLN A 15 0.55 47.02 -21.87
N ALA A 16 0.16 47.57 -20.72
CA ALA A 16 0.74 47.14 -19.45
C ALA A 16 0.27 45.71 -19.14
N VAL A 17 1.14 44.74 -19.32
CA VAL A 17 0.97 43.42 -18.78
C VAL A 17 1.09 43.56 -17.24
N MET A 18 -0.04 43.62 -16.56
CA MET A 18 -0.08 43.50 -15.10
C MET A 18 0.29 42.04 -14.77
N VAL A 19 1.53 41.83 -14.40
CA VAL A 19 1.90 40.59 -13.70
C VAL A 19 1.36 40.77 -12.28
N ASP A 20 0.18 40.18 -12.04
CA ASP A 20 -0.40 40.08 -10.70
C ASP A 20 0.43 39.10 -9.89
N THR A 21 1.42 39.60 -9.17
CA THR A 21 2.13 38.83 -8.17
C THR A 21 1.18 38.60 -7.03
N ALA A 22 0.65 37.37 -6.89
CA ALA A 22 -0.10 36.93 -5.73
C ALA A 22 0.73 37.25 -4.48
N ARG A 23 0.41 38.35 -3.81
CA ARG A 23 0.93 38.65 -2.48
C ARG A 23 0.24 37.69 -1.51
N ALA A 24 1.01 36.78 -0.93
CA ALA A 24 0.58 36.08 0.28
C ALA A 24 0.29 37.17 1.35
N ASP A 25 -0.96 37.29 1.72
CA ASP A 25 -1.41 38.18 2.78
C ASP A 25 -0.72 37.75 4.08
N GLU A 26 -0.20 38.64 4.90
CA GLU A 26 0.49 38.38 6.16
C GLU A 26 -0.34 37.58 7.18
N THR A 27 -1.60 37.29 6.87
CA THR A 27 -2.54 36.51 7.70
C THR A 27 -2.53 35.01 7.41
N GLY A 28 -1.77 34.51 6.44
CA GLY A 28 -1.73 33.09 6.06
C GLY A 28 -3.05 32.54 5.47
N VAL A 29 -4.00 33.41 5.13
CA VAL A 29 -5.29 33.01 4.52
C VAL A 29 -5.08 32.67 3.04
N ILE A 30 -5.33 31.42 2.67
CA ILE A 30 -5.36 30.97 1.27
C ILE A 30 -6.68 31.42 0.65
N ARG A 31 -6.60 32.24 -0.42
CA ARG A 31 -7.78 32.67 -1.18
C ARG A 31 -7.66 32.08 -2.59
N PRO A 32 -8.34 30.93 -2.87
CA PRO A 32 -8.32 30.33 -4.21
C PRO A 32 -8.95 31.31 -5.22
N GLU A 33 -8.36 31.42 -6.41
CA GLU A 33 -8.97 32.14 -7.52
C GLU A 33 -10.24 31.41 -7.98
N ALA A 34 -11.35 32.16 -8.13
CA ALA A 34 -12.60 31.64 -8.65
C ALA A 34 -12.44 31.33 -10.15
N GLN A 35 -12.29 30.07 -10.51
CA GLN A 35 -12.34 29.64 -11.90
C GLN A 35 -13.79 29.43 -12.32
N THR A 36 -14.23 30.12 -13.38
CA THR A 36 -15.52 29.87 -14.02
C THR A 36 -15.43 28.57 -14.81
N GLN A 37 -15.72 27.43 -14.18
CA GLN A 37 -15.80 26.15 -14.87
C GLN A 37 -17.26 25.89 -15.29
N THR A 38 -17.45 25.44 -16.55
CA THR A 38 -18.72 24.89 -16.98
C THR A 38 -18.94 23.55 -16.27
N LEU A 39 -20.18 23.29 -15.81
CA LEU A 39 -20.54 22.00 -15.20
C LEU A 39 -20.21 20.85 -16.15
N PRO A 40 -19.60 19.76 -15.66
CA PRO A 40 -19.21 18.63 -16.50
C PRO A 40 -20.47 17.94 -17.09
N ASN A 41 -20.42 17.64 -18.40
CA ASN A 41 -21.46 16.87 -19.09
C ASN A 41 -20.85 15.61 -19.71
N PHE A 42 -21.17 14.45 -19.17
CA PHE A 42 -20.60 13.17 -19.56
C PHE A 42 -21.42 12.41 -20.61
N VAL A 43 -22.51 12.98 -21.14
CA VAL A 43 -23.41 12.30 -22.09
C VAL A 43 -22.70 11.79 -23.34
N ASN A 44 -21.82 12.60 -23.94
CA ASN A 44 -21.08 12.21 -25.15
C ASN A 44 -20.03 11.17 -24.83
N LEU A 45 -19.31 11.30 -23.72
CA LEU A 45 -18.34 10.29 -23.26
C LEU A 45 -19.02 8.93 -23.09
N VAL A 46 -20.10 8.90 -22.31
CA VAL A 46 -20.84 7.65 -22.03
C VAL A 46 -21.33 6.98 -23.32
N LYS A 47 -21.91 7.73 -24.27
CA LYS A 47 -22.34 7.19 -25.54
C LYS A 47 -21.21 6.54 -26.35
N GLN A 48 -20.02 7.10 -26.28
CA GLN A 48 -18.84 6.60 -27.02
C GLN A 48 -18.23 5.35 -26.39
N VAL A 49 -18.13 5.31 -25.05
CA VAL A 49 -17.42 4.23 -24.32
C VAL A 49 -18.31 3.02 -24.00
N ARG A 50 -19.63 3.23 -23.86
CA ARG A 50 -20.60 2.19 -23.49
C ARG A 50 -20.50 0.91 -24.34
N PRO A 51 -20.32 0.94 -25.67
CA PRO A 51 -20.22 -0.26 -26.47
C PRO A 51 -18.99 -1.16 -26.17
N ALA A 52 -18.00 -0.64 -25.45
CA ALA A 52 -16.84 -1.40 -25.04
C ALA A 52 -16.91 -1.86 -23.56
N VAL A 53 -17.94 -1.43 -22.81
CA VAL A 53 -18.17 -1.88 -21.42
C VAL A 53 -19.12 -3.05 -21.43
N VAL A 54 -18.74 -4.14 -20.78
CA VAL A 54 -19.43 -5.43 -20.87
C VAL A 54 -19.88 -5.91 -19.50
N SER A 55 -20.94 -6.74 -19.50
CA SER A 55 -21.34 -7.54 -18.34
C SER A 55 -20.58 -8.86 -18.33
N ILE A 56 -20.15 -9.30 -17.15
CA ILE A 56 -19.49 -10.58 -16.95
C ILE A 56 -20.34 -11.42 -16.00
N THR A 57 -20.63 -12.62 -16.43
CA THR A 57 -21.31 -13.64 -15.64
C THR A 57 -20.41 -14.85 -15.50
N SER A 58 -20.17 -15.25 -14.26
CA SER A 58 -19.30 -16.37 -13.89
C SER A 58 -20.08 -17.44 -13.14
N ASN A 59 -20.01 -18.69 -13.59
CA ASN A 59 -20.57 -19.83 -12.88
C ASN A 59 -19.49 -20.47 -12.01
N ILE A 60 -19.64 -20.40 -10.70
CA ILE A 60 -18.68 -20.87 -9.69
C ILE A 60 -19.25 -22.13 -9.04
N ARG A 61 -18.42 -23.13 -8.75
CA ARG A 61 -18.83 -24.28 -7.93
C ARG A 61 -18.94 -23.89 -6.48
N ALA A 62 -20.00 -24.36 -5.80
CA ALA A 62 -20.22 -24.04 -4.39
C ALA A 62 -19.13 -24.61 -3.44
N ASP A 63 -18.52 -25.74 -3.82
CA ASP A 63 -17.41 -26.38 -3.11
C ASP A 63 -16.12 -25.49 -3.05
N GLU A 64 -15.89 -24.64 -4.05
CA GLU A 64 -14.75 -23.70 -4.05
C GLU A 64 -14.99 -22.43 -3.20
N LEU A 65 -16.22 -22.19 -2.75
CA LEU A 65 -16.55 -21.06 -1.87
C LEU A 65 -16.37 -21.39 -0.38
N ASP A 66 -16.40 -22.69 -0.03
CA ASP A 66 -16.32 -23.15 1.36
C ASP A 66 -14.87 -23.23 1.91
N GLU A 67 -13.84 -23.26 1.05
CA GLU A 67 -12.45 -23.36 1.49
C GLU A 67 -11.89 -22.10 2.17
N GLU A 68 -12.47 -20.93 1.97
CA GLU A 68 -12.04 -19.67 2.63
C GLU A 68 -12.96 -19.23 3.80
N GLY A 69 -14.10 -19.90 4.00
CA GLY A 69 -15.07 -19.64 5.10
C GLY A 69 -14.77 -20.36 6.41
N GLY A 70 -13.74 -21.17 6.46
CA GLY A 70 -13.43 -22.03 7.60
C GLY A 70 -12.74 -21.33 8.77
N MET A 71 -13.35 -20.35 9.41
CA MET A 71 -13.15 -19.98 10.83
C MET A 71 -14.10 -18.86 11.25
N GLN A 72 -15.39 -19.17 11.36
CA GLN A 72 -16.27 -18.41 12.26
C GLN A 72 -17.33 -19.33 12.85
N GLY A 73 -17.06 -19.75 14.11
CA GLY A 73 -17.99 -19.95 15.19
C GLY A 73 -19.32 -20.63 14.88
N GLN A 74 -19.36 -21.97 14.97
CA GLN A 74 -20.57 -22.65 15.40
C GLN A 74 -20.98 -22.11 16.78
N GLN A 75 -21.79 -21.07 16.81
CA GLN A 75 -22.67 -20.83 17.97
C GLN A 75 -23.82 -21.83 17.88
N GLN A 76 -23.65 -22.94 18.59
CA GLN A 76 -24.74 -23.84 18.92
C GLN A 76 -25.79 -23.04 19.69
N MET A 77 -26.93 -22.77 19.07
CA MET A 77 -28.16 -22.41 19.78
C MET A 77 -28.74 -23.69 20.38
N PRO A 78 -28.95 -23.77 21.70
CA PRO A 78 -29.61 -24.93 22.33
C PRO A 78 -31.12 -24.76 22.21
N PHE A 79 -31.74 -25.39 21.21
CA PHE A 79 -33.17 -25.65 21.25
C PHE A 79 -33.42 -27.15 21.39
N PRO A 80 -34.02 -27.60 22.51
CA PRO A 80 -34.37 -28.98 22.69
C PRO A 80 -35.79 -29.28 22.18
N PHE A 81 -35.90 -29.72 20.93
CA PHE A 81 -37.11 -30.44 20.51
C PHE A 81 -36.73 -31.60 19.59
N PRO A 82 -37.09 -32.84 19.92
CA PRO A 82 -36.86 -34.03 19.12
C PRO A 82 -37.99 -34.19 18.09
N PHE A 83 -37.71 -33.90 16.80
CA PHE A 83 -38.57 -34.41 15.73
C PHE A 83 -37.82 -35.50 14.96
N PRO A 84 -38.43 -36.69 14.78
CA PRO A 84 -37.83 -37.72 13.97
C PRO A 84 -38.13 -37.45 12.50
N PHE A 85 -37.19 -36.79 11.80
CA PHE A 85 -37.24 -36.77 10.36
C PHE A 85 -36.28 -37.81 9.79
N GLN A 86 -36.86 -38.77 9.06
CA GLN A 86 -36.16 -39.80 8.30
C GLN A 86 -35.12 -39.20 7.38
N MET A 87 -33.90 -39.72 7.49
CA MET A 87 -32.81 -39.47 6.52
C MET A 87 -33.22 -40.02 5.15
N MET A 88 -33.69 -39.18 4.25
CA MET A 88 -33.57 -39.44 2.83
C MET A 88 -32.14 -39.03 2.42
N PRO A 89 -31.41 -39.85 1.63
CA PRO A 89 -30.15 -39.46 1.05
C PRO A 89 -30.39 -38.32 0.07
N GLN A 90 -30.11 -37.10 0.50
CA GLN A 90 -30.15 -35.92 -0.37
C GLN A 90 -28.97 -36.05 -1.32
N GLN A 91 -29.27 -36.41 -2.58
CA GLN A 91 -28.31 -36.25 -3.68
C GLN A 91 -27.80 -34.80 -3.61
N GLN A 92 -26.52 -34.65 -3.32
CA GLN A 92 -25.80 -33.37 -3.38
C GLN A 92 -25.84 -32.91 -4.85
N GLN A 93 -26.92 -32.21 -5.24
CA GLN A 93 -26.90 -31.42 -6.45
C GLN A 93 -25.81 -30.39 -6.27
N ARG A 94 -24.75 -30.48 -7.09
CA ARG A 94 -23.66 -29.50 -7.15
C ARG A 94 -24.27 -28.13 -7.42
N ARG A 95 -24.47 -27.35 -6.37
CA ARG A 95 -25.02 -26.00 -6.47
C ARG A 95 -23.99 -25.13 -7.18
N THR A 96 -24.33 -24.54 -8.31
CA THR A 96 -23.54 -23.55 -9.01
C THR A 96 -24.02 -22.18 -8.55
N VAL A 97 -23.10 -21.34 -8.10
CA VAL A 97 -23.37 -19.95 -7.72
C VAL A 97 -22.98 -19.06 -8.89
N GLU A 98 -23.84 -18.12 -9.22
CA GLU A 98 -23.61 -17.15 -10.28
C GLU A 98 -23.05 -15.85 -9.69
N ALA A 99 -21.82 -15.48 -10.05
CA ALA A 99 -21.23 -14.19 -9.76
C ALA A 99 -21.37 -13.27 -10.97
N ARG A 100 -21.60 -11.98 -10.72
CA ARG A 100 -21.75 -10.94 -11.74
C ARG A 100 -20.87 -9.76 -11.47
N GLY A 101 -20.33 -9.18 -12.55
CA GLY A 101 -19.53 -7.98 -12.52
C GLY A 101 -19.51 -7.29 -13.88
N SER A 102 -18.65 -6.32 -14.00
CA SER A 102 -18.38 -5.60 -15.23
C SER A 102 -16.98 -5.90 -15.77
N GLY A 103 -16.74 -5.51 -17.00
CA GLY A 103 -15.44 -5.49 -17.64
C GLY A 103 -15.44 -4.52 -18.80
N PHE A 104 -14.32 -4.40 -19.47
CA PHE A 104 -14.24 -3.60 -20.70
C PHE A 104 -13.24 -4.20 -21.67
N ILE A 105 -13.52 -3.98 -22.95
CA ILE A 105 -12.74 -4.48 -24.08
C ILE A 105 -11.56 -3.53 -24.31
N ILE A 106 -10.34 -4.07 -24.37
CA ILE A 106 -9.10 -3.32 -24.56
C ILE A 106 -8.43 -3.52 -25.92
N SER A 107 -9.03 -4.37 -26.78
CA SER A 107 -8.48 -4.63 -28.11
C SER A 107 -9.56 -5.14 -29.07
N ALA A 108 -9.42 -4.84 -30.36
CA ALA A 108 -10.36 -5.24 -31.39
C ALA A 108 -10.49 -6.76 -31.58
N ASP A 109 -9.49 -7.52 -31.16
CA ASP A 109 -9.46 -8.98 -31.20
C ASP A 109 -10.12 -9.65 -29.99
N GLY A 110 -10.61 -8.86 -29.01
CA GLY A 110 -11.49 -9.33 -27.94
C GLY A 110 -10.81 -9.66 -26.61
N PHE A 111 -9.73 -8.98 -26.24
CA PHE A 111 -9.26 -8.99 -24.87
C PHE A 111 -10.16 -8.13 -23.98
N VAL A 112 -10.52 -8.66 -22.81
CA VAL A 112 -11.40 -8.01 -21.82
C VAL A 112 -10.71 -8.00 -20.48
N VAL A 113 -10.67 -6.83 -19.83
CA VAL A 113 -10.17 -6.65 -18.45
C VAL A 113 -11.35 -6.68 -17.49
N THR A 114 -11.15 -7.31 -16.34
CA THR A 114 -12.09 -7.34 -15.22
C THR A 114 -11.35 -7.60 -13.91
N ASN A 115 -12.05 -7.66 -12.78
CA ASN A 115 -11.46 -8.07 -11.51
C ASN A 115 -11.31 -9.59 -11.40
N ASN A 116 -10.29 -10.03 -10.67
CA ASN A 116 -10.07 -11.44 -10.37
C ASN A 116 -11.22 -12.03 -9.55
N HIS A 117 -11.75 -11.31 -8.54
CA HIS A 117 -12.84 -11.80 -7.70
C HIS A 117 -14.13 -12.08 -8.51
N VAL A 118 -14.35 -11.41 -9.65
CA VAL A 118 -15.49 -11.67 -10.55
C VAL A 118 -15.41 -13.02 -11.21
N VAL A 119 -14.22 -13.55 -11.46
CA VAL A 119 -13.98 -14.80 -12.21
C VAL A 119 -13.23 -15.87 -11.42
N LYS A 120 -12.94 -15.63 -10.14
CA LYS A 120 -12.29 -16.59 -9.24
C LYS A 120 -13.16 -17.84 -9.10
N GLY A 121 -12.58 -19.04 -9.27
CA GLY A 121 -13.29 -20.32 -9.18
C GLY A 121 -14.32 -20.56 -10.30
N ALA A 122 -14.36 -19.71 -11.33
CA ALA A 122 -15.35 -19.87 -12.42
C ALA A 122 -15.04 -21.07 -13.30
N THR A 123 -16.04 -21.94 -13.47
CA THR A 123 -15.99 -23.06 -14.42
C THR A 123 -16.42 -22.63 -15.83
N LYS A 124 -17.23 -21.58 -15.91
CA LYS A 124 -17.68 -20.96 -17.16
C LYS A 124 -17.80 -19.46 -16.96
N VAL A 125 -17.27 -18.70 -17.93
CA VAL A 125 -17.39 -17.23 -17.97
C VAL A 125 -18.10 -16.85 -19.26
N THR A 126 -19.02 -15.90 -19.14
CA THR A 126 -19.80 -15.36 -20.25
C THR A 126 -19.70 -13.84 -20.22
N VAL A 127 -19.46 -13.25 -21.38
CA VAL A 127 -19.40 -11.80 -21.57
C VAL A 127 -20.63 -11.39 -22.39
N THR A 128 -21.41 -10.43 -21.89
CA THR A 128 -22.55 -9.84 -22.59
C THR A 128 -22.18 -8.41 -23.00
N LEU A 129 -22.26 -8.15 -24.30
CA LEU A 129 -22.00 -6.84 -24.91
C LEU A 129 -23.18 -5.87 -24.63
N ASP A 130 -23.00 -4.59 -24.95
CA ASP A 130 -24.02 -3.55 -24.77
C ASP A 130 -25.28 -3.76 -25.61
N ASP A 131 -25.17 -4.44 -26.78
CA ASP A 131 -26.27 -4.80 -27.64
C ASP A 131 -27.01 -6.08 -27.21
N GLY A 132 -26.64 -6.69 -26.08
CA GLY A 132 -27.19 -7.95 -25.58
C GLY A 132 -26.54 -9.20 -26.14
N THR A 133 -25.61 -9.10 -27.08
CA THR A 133 -24.87 -10.24 -27.61
C THR A 133 -24.06 -10.92 -26.51
N THR A 134 -24.26 -12.22 -26.35
CA THR A 134 -23.62 -13.04 -25.33
C THR A 134 -22.53 -13.93 -25.93
N LEU A 135 -21.29 -13.78 -25.43
CA LEU A 135 -20.12 -14.50 -25.94
C LEU A 135 -19.50 -15.35 -24.85
N PRO A 136 -19.10 -16.61 -25.13
CA PRO A 136 -18.27 -17.36 -24.19
C PRO A 136 -16.88 -16.72 -24.08
N ALA A 137 -16.35 -16.64 -22.86
CA ALA A 137 -15.06 -16.06 -22.58
C ALA A 137 -14.11 -17.11 -22.00
N LYS A 138 -12.86 -17.09 -22.48
CA LYS A 138 -11.75 -17.87 -21.90
C LYS A 138 -10.97 -16.99 -20.96
N ILE A 139 -10.68 -17.46 -19.74
CA ILE A 139 -9.75 -16.82 -18.82
C ILE A 139 -8.33 -17.05 -19.37
N ILE A 140 -7.63 -15.98 -19.73
CA ILE A 140 -6.24 -16.01 -20.19
C ILE A 140 -5.31 -16.10 -18.99
N GLY A 141 -5.60 -15.34 -17.93
CA GLY A 141 -4.88 -15.38 -16.69
C GLY A 141 -5.51 -14.49 -15.62
N ARG A 142 -5.08 -14.69 -14.39
CA ARG A 142 -5.56 -13.95 -13.22
C ARG A 142 -4.39 -13.53 -12.35
N ASP A 143 -4.55 -12.40 -11.70
CA ASP A 143 -3.62 -11.92 -10.67
C ASP A 143 -4.39 -11.61 -9.38
N PRO A 144 -4.43 -12.56 -8.43
CA PRO A 144 -5.11 -12.34 -7.15
C PRO A 144 -4.53 -11.20 -6.31
N LYS A 145 -3.24 -10.86 -6.50
CA LYS A 145 -2.54 -9.84 -5.69
C LYS A 145 -2.86 -8.41 -6.09
N THR A 146 -3.39 -8.18 -7.27
CA THR A 146 -3.89 -6.87 -7.74
C THR A 146 -5.36 -6.92 -8.09
N ASP A 147 -6.03 -8.03 -7.81
CA ASP A 147 -7.44 -8.28 -8.14
C ASP A 147 -7.79 -8.03 -9.62
N LEU A 148 -6.91 -8.41 -10.55
CA LEU A 148 -7.11 -8.28 -12.00
C LEU A 148 -7.24 -9.64 -12.69
N ALA A 149 -8.04 -9.68 -13.74
CA ALA A 149 -8.14 -10.81 -14.65
C ALA A 149 -8.22 -10.35 -16.10
N LEU A 150 -7.66 -11.17 -17.00
CA LEU A 150 -7.71 -10.98 -18.44
C LEU A 150 -8.51 -12.12 -19.07
N LEU A 151 -9.53 -11.75 -19.83
CA LEU A 151 -10.37 -12.66 -20.56
C LEU A 151 -10.16 -12.50 -22.06
N LYS A 152 -10.53 -13.53 -22.83
CA LYS A 152 -10.57 -13.52 -24.29
C LYS A 152 -11.93 -13.98 -24.77
N VAL A 153 -12.60 -13.13 -25.53
CA VAL A 153 -13.79 -13.51 -26.30
C VAL A 153 -13.42 -13.68 -27.78
N SER A 154 -14.15 -14.54 -28.47
CA SER A 154 -13.99 -14.78 -29.92
C SER A 154 -15.28 -14.42 -30.64
N THR A 155 -15.17 -13.55 -31.63
CA THR A 155 -16.29 -13.15 -32.50
C THR A 155 -15.77 -12.89 -33.91
N GLN A 156 -16.62 -12.98 -34.89
CA GLN A 156 -16.29 -12.64 -36.28
C GLN A 156 -16.33 -11.14 -36.54
N SER A 157 -17.04 -10.37 -35.70
CA SER A 157 -17.13 -8.91 -35.79
C SER A 157 -16.00 -8.24 -35.05
N LYS A 158 -15.47 -7.14 -35.60
CA LYS A 158 -14.54 -6.29 -34.89
C LYS A 158 -15.23 -5.62 -33.70
N LEU A 159 -14.66 -5.80 -32.52
CA LEU A 159 -15.16 -5.20 -31.29
C LEU A 159 -14.69 -3.76 -31.15
N ARG A 160 -15.53 -2.91 -30.58
CA ARG A 160 -15.10 -1.60 -30.10
C ARG A 160 -14.31 -1.79 -28.81
N PHE A 161 -13.25 -1.02 -28.64
CA PHE A 161 -12.37 -1.13 -27.48
C PHE A 161 -11.97 0.25 -26.97
N ILE A 162 -11.45 0.30 -25.74
CA ILE A 162 -11.04 1.51 -25.04
C ILE A 162 -9.55 1.42 -24.70
N GLU A 163 -8.86 2.54 -24.80
CA GLU A 163 -7.45 2.63 -24.46
C GLU A 163 -7.23 2.96 -22.98
N LEU A 164 -6.18 2.39 -22.41
CA LEU A 164 -5.74 2.70 -21.05
C LEU A 164 -4.95 4.01 -21.04
N GLY A 165 -5.41 4.96 -20.25
CA GLY A 165 -4.75 6.24 -19.98
C GLY A 165 -3.54 6.13 -19.04
N ASP A 166 -3.01 7.24 -18.63
CA ASP A 166 -1.87 7.40 -17.74
C ASP A 166 -2.40 7.79 -16.33
N SER A 167 -2.42 6.82 -15.40
CA SER A 167 -2.92 7.06 -14.05
C SER A 167 -1.96 7.87 -13.19
N ASP A 168 -0.69 8.00 -13.58
CA ASP A 168 0.28 8.79 -12.83
C ASP A 168 0.05 10.30 -12.96
N LYS A 169 -0.68 10.71 -14.00
CA LYS A 169 -1.03 12.12 -14.23
C LYS A 169 -2.33 12.57 -13.57
N VAL A 170 -3.12 11.64 -13.06
CA VAL A 170 -4.40 11.97 -12.43
C VAL A 170 -4.16 12.64 -11.09
N GLU A 171 -4.85 13.74 -10.82
CA GLU A 171 -4.69 14.52 -9.58
C GLU A 171 -5.98 14.54 -8.73
N PRO A 172 -5.85 14.64 -7.39
CA PRO A 172 -7.01 14.87 -6.53
C PRO A 172 -7.78 16.13 -6.94
N GLY A 173 -9.11 16.01 -7.02
CA GLY A 173 -10.00 17.06 -7.50
C GLY A 173 -10.44 16.91 -8.96
N GLU A 174 -9.79 16.07 -9.76
CA GLU A 174 -10.21 15.80 -11.15
C GLU A 174 -11.50 14.99 -11.20
N TRP A 175 -12.38 15.35 -12.13
CA TRP A 175 -13.61 14.61 -12.38
C TRP A 175 -13.32 13.25 -13.01
N VAL A 176 -14.01 12.23 -12.48
CA VAL A 176 -13.97 10.86 -12.99
C VAL A 176 -15.35 10.28 -13.15
N VAL A 177 -15.49 9.34 -14.08
CA VAL A 177 -16.74 8.66 -14.43
C VAL A 177 -16.52 7.16 -14.32
N ALA A 178 -17.21 6.51 -13.39
CA ALA A 178 -17.22 5.06 -13.27
C ALA A 178 -18.36 4.50 -14.13
N VAL A 179 -18.03 3.53 -15.00
CA VAL A 179 -19.00 2.88 -15.87
C VAL A 179 -19.00 1.38 -15.58
N GLY A 180 -20.19 0.80 -15.44
CA GLY A 180 -20.39 -0.63 -15.28
C GLY A 180 -21.57 -1.12 -16.10
N ASN A 181 -21.69 -2.44 -16.28
CA ASN A 181 -22.83 -3.07 -16.93
C ASN A 181 -23.25 -4.35 -16.19
N PRO A 182 -23.63 -4.25 -14.90
CA PRO A 182 -23.79 -5.42 -14.02
C PRO A 182 -24.83 -6.45 -14.46
N PHE A 183 -25.81 -6.03 -15.27
CA PHE A 183 -26.94 -6.88 -15.66
C PHE A 183 -27.11 -7.00 -17.19
N GLY A 184 -26.20 -6.41 -17.99
CA GLY A 184 -26.37 -6.36 -19.45
C GLY A 184 -27.56 -5.49 -19.91
N LEU A 185 -28.05 -4.58 -19.03
CA LEU A 185 -29.25 -3.78 -19.26
C LEU A 185 -28.95 -2.35 -19.77
N GLY A 186 -27.77 -2.14 -20.36
CA GLY A 186 -27.43 -0.84 -20.95
C GLY A 186 -26.53 0.05 -20.09
N GLY A 187 -25.91 -0.52 -19.05
CA GLY A 187 -24.88 0.14 -18.26
C GLY A 187 -25.38 1.00 -17.10
N THR A 188 -24.52 1.17 -16.11
CA THR A 188 -24.68 2.09 -14.97
C THR A 188 -23.51 3.08 -14.99
N VAL A 189 -23.81 4.34 -14.79
CA VAL A 189 -22.84 5.44 -14.82
C VAL A 189 -22.94 6.22 -13.53
N THR A 190 -21.80 6.41 -12.87
CA THR A 190 -21.68 7.32 -11.72
C THR A 190 -20.51 8.27 -11.95
N ALA A 191 -20.56 9.46 -11.39
CA ALA A 191 -19.52 10.46 -11.51
C ALA A 191 -19.15 11.02 -10.14
N GLY A 192 -17.92 11.46 -10.00
CA GLY A 192 -17.36 12.07 -8.83
C GLY A 192 -15.98 12.62 -9.13
N ILE A 193 -15.16 12.78 -8.10
CA ILE A 193 -13.79 13.27 -8.23
C ILE A 193 -12.77 12.26 -7.70
N VAL A 194 -11.54 12.39 -8.09
CA VAL A 194 -10.41 11.74 -7.42
C VAL A 194 -10.25 12.36 -6.04
N SER A 195 -10.38 11.57 -5.00
CA SER A 195 -10.20 12.00 -3.61
C SER A 195 -8.74 11.89 -3.16
N ALA A 196 -8.03 10.86 -3.61
CA ALA A 196 -6.61 10.62 -3.28
C ALA A 196 -6.00 9.58 -4.24
N ARG A 197 -4.65 9.47 -4.21
CA ARG A 197 -3.89 8.46 -4.94
C ARG A 197 -3.00 7.68 -3.99
N GLY A 198 -2.59 6.49 -4.41
CA GLY A 198 -1.64 5.66 -3.65
C GLY A 198 -2.22 5.14 -2.33
N ARG A 199 -3.55 4.92 -2.26
CA ARG A 199 -4.18 4.42 -1.04
C ARG A 199 -3.88 2.94 -0.83
N ASP A 200 -3.32 2.64 0.32
CA ASP A 200 -3.22 1.31 0.90
C ASP A 200 -4.44 1.09 1.78
N ILE A 201 -5.21 0.04 1.51
CA ILE A 201 -6.42 -0.32 2.27
C ILE A 201 -6.26 -1.65 3.00
N GLY A 202 -5.07 -2.27 2.90
CA GLY A 202 -4.74 -3.53 3.57
C GLY A 202 -5.39 -4.77 2.94
N ASP A 203 -5.87 -4.68 1.70
CA ASP A 203 -6.46 -5.80 0.95
C ASP A 203 -5.38 -6.66 0.28
N GLY A 204 -4.19 -6.09 0.06
CA GLY A 204 -3.06 -6.79 -0.54
C GLY A 204 -1.70 -6.11 -0.33
N PRO A 205 -0.61 -6.85 -0.56
CA PRO A 205 0.74 -6.33 -0.33
C PRO A 205 1.19 -5.28 -1.36
N TYR A 206 0.40 -5.03 -2.39
CA TYR A 206 0.72 -4.09 -3.49
C TYR A 206 -0.40 -3.10 -3.74
N ASP A 207 -1.20 -2.81 -2.72
CA ASP A 207 -2.29 -1.86 -2.79
C ASP A 207 -1.77 -0.45 -3.11
N SER A 208 -2.30 0.14 -4.17
CA SER A 208 -1.96 1.52 -4.56
C SER A 208 -3.14 2.09 -5.33
N PHE A 209 -4.30 2.20 -4.65
CA PHE A 209 -5.55 2.55 -5.30
C PHE A 209 -5.69 4.05 -5.56
N ILE A 210 -6.46 4.37 -6.60
CA ILE A 210 -7.08 5.69 -6.76
C ILE A 210 -8.36 5.67 -5.93
N GLN A 211 -8.45 6.55 -4.94
CA GLN A 211 -9.67 6.77 -4.16
C GLN A 211 -10.56 7.78 -4.86
N VAL A 212 -11.85 7.47 -4.96
CA VAL A 212 -12.86 8.32 -5.60
C VAL A 212 -14.12 8.44 -4.72
N ASP A 213 -14.85 9.52 -4.87
CA ASP A 213 -16.18 9.67 -4.27
C ASP A 213 -17.32 9.31 -5.22
N ALA A 214 -17.02 9.05 -6.51
CA ALA A 214 -17.98 8.45 -7.44
C ALA A 214 -18.59 7.19 -6.83
N PRO A 215 -19.94 7.06 -6.76
CA PRO A 215 -20.58 5.91 -6.14
C PRO A 215 -20.21 4.59 -6.85
N ILE A 216 -19.45 3.74 -6.17
CA ILE A 216 -19.15 2.37 -6.59
C ILE A 216 -20.06 1.43 -5.82
N ASN A 217 -20.74 0.54 -6.50
CA ASN A 217 -21.64 -0.46 -5.92
C ASN A 217 -21.43 -1.82 -6.60
N ARG A 218 -22.04 -2.87 -6.03
CA ARG A 218 -22.01 -4.22 -6.62
C ARG A 218 -22.47 -4.16 -8.08
N GLY A 219 -21.58 -4.59 -8.97
CA GLY A 219 -21.79 -4.60 -10.42
C GLY A 219 -20.92 -3.60 -11.20
N ASN A 220 -20.42 -2.51 -10.58
CA ASN A 220 -19.41 -1.66 -11.21
C ASN A 220 -17.99 -2.27 -11.12
N SER A 221 -17.78 -3.25 -10.23
CA SER A 221 -16.49 -3.93 -10.06
C SER A 221 -16.05 -4.57 -11.39
N GLY A 222 -14.80 -4.33 -11.78
CA GLY A 222 -14.19 -4.71 -13.04
C GLY A 222 -14.47 -3.75 -14.20
N GLY A 223 -15.39 -2.81 -14.05
CA GLY A 223 -15.66 -1.76 -15.02
C GLY A 223 -14.61 -0.65 -15.00
N PRO A 224 -14.50 0.14 -16.10
CA PRO A 224 -13.53 1.20 -16.23
C PRO A 224 -13.89 2.46 -15.42
N LEU A 225 -12.87 3.15 -14.93
CA LEU A 225 -12.91 4.51 -14.42
C LEU A 225 -12.30 5.45 -15.47
N PHE A 226 -13.06 6.42 -15.94
CA PHE A 226 -12.65 7.38 -16.97
C PHE A 226 -12.34 8.75 -16.38
N THR A 227 -11.39 9.45 -16.99
CA THR A 227 -11.27 10.90 -16.92
C THR A 227 -12.23 11.57 -17.91
N GLN A 228 -12.37 12.88 -17.85
CA GLN A 228 -13.26 13.66 -18.74
C GLN A 228 -12.88 13.57 -20.22
N ASP A 229 -11.61 13.33 -20.53
CA ASP A 229 -11.08 13.15 -21.90
C ASP A 229 -11.31 11.72 -22.45
N GLY A 230 -11.97 10.86 -21.70
CA GLY A 230 -12.39 9.52 -22.13
C GLY A 230 -11.32 8.44 -22.05
N LYS A 231 -10.24 8.67 -21.32
CA LYS A 231 -9.21 7.66 -21.07
C LYS A 231 -9.49 6.88 -19.80
N VAL A 232 -9.25 5.58 -19.83
CA VAL A 232 -9.37 4.74 -18.65
C VAL A 232 -8.17 4.94 -17.74
N VAL A 233 -8.40 5.50 -16.55
CA VAL A 233 -7.37 5.73 -15.54
C VAL A 233 -7.39 4.71 -14.42
N GLY A 234 -8.41 3.83 -14.37
CA GLY A 234 -8.46 2.76 -13.39
C GLY A 234 -9.53 1.71 -13.68
N VAL A 235 -9.51 0.64 -12.88
CA VAL A 235 -10.52 -0.43 -12.85
C VAL A 235 -11.20 -0.36 -11.49
N ASN A 236 -12.52 -0.11 -11.46
CA ASN A 236 -13.29 -0.08 -10.22
C ASN A 236 -13.22 -1.45 -9.54
N THR A 237 -12.90 -1.50 -8.24
CA THR A 237 -12.70 -2.78 -7.55
C THR A 237 -13.38 -2.87 -6.20
N ALA A 238 -13.14 -1.94 -5.29
CA ALA A 238 -13.54 -2.04 -3.90
C ALA A 238 -14.27 -0.79 -3.41
N ILE A 239 -14.96 -0.94 -2.27
CA ILE A 239 -15.51 0.18 -1.48
C ILE A 239 -15.15 -0.03 -0.01
N LEU A 240 -14.94 1.06 0.71
CA LEU A 240 -14.95 1.03 2.17
C LEU A 240 -16.36 1.36 2.63
N SER A 241 -17.04 0.38 3.23
CA SER A 241 -18.43 0.54 3.63
C SER A 241 -18.82 -0.37 4.78
N PRO A 242 -19.39 0.16 5.88
CA PRO A 242 -19.95 -0.65 6.97
C PRO A 242 -21.23 -1.39 6.58
N SER A 243 -21.98 -0.89 5.59
CA SER A 243 -23.30 -1.41 5.17
C SER A 243 -23.28 -2.19 3.86
N GLY A 244 -22.13 -2.20 3.16
CA GLY A 244 -21.98 -2.84 1.84
C GLY A 244 -22.49 -2.00 0.66
N GLY A 245 -23.05 -0.81 0.89
CA GLY A 245 -23.39 0.19 -0.13
C GLY A 245 -22.38 1.35 -0.17
N SER A 246 -22.31 2.11 -1.27
CA SER A 246 -21.42 3.24 -1.38
C SER A 246 -21.75 4.35 -0.37
N ILE A 247 -20.73 4.84 0.31
CA ILE A 247 -20.77 6.01 1.20
C ILE A 247 -19.86 7.14 0.71
N GLY A 248 -19.46 7.13 -0.57
CA GLY A 248 -18.54 8.09 -1.15
C GLY A 248 -17.06 7.73 -0.97
N ILE A 249 -16.75 6.46 -0.66
CA ILE A 249 -15.38 5.98 -0.55
C ILE A 249 -15.23 4.74 -1.44
N GLY A 250 -14.86 4.97 -2.70
CA GLY A 250 -14.60 3.95 -3.69
C GLY A 250 -13.12 3.89 -4.06
N PHE A 251 -12.69 2.75 -4.60
CA PHE A 251 -11.30 2.47 -4.99
C PHE A 251 -11.23 1.87 -6.38
N ALA A 252 -10.26 2.35 -7.15
CA ALA A 252 -9.95 1.83 -8.47
C ALA A 252 -8.46 1.45 -8.57
N ILE A 253 -8.17 0.34 -9.23
CA ILE A 253 -6.82 -0.11 -9.55
C ILE A 253 -6.27 0.82 -10.65
N PRO A 254 -5.10 1.47 -10.47
CA PRO A 254 -4.55 2.40 -11.45
C PRO A 254 -4.28 1.77 -12.81
N SER A 255 -4.52 2.50 -13.90
CA SER A 255 -4.34 1.99 -15.27
C SER A 255 -2.91 1.55 -15.58
N ASP A 256 -1.90 2.11 -14.92
CA ASP A 256 -0.51 1.71 -15.13
C ASP A 256 -0.21 0.34 -14.50
N VAL A 257 -0.84 0.01 -13.36
CA VAL A 257 -0.85 -1.35 -12.81
C VAL A 257 -1.56 -2.30 -13.79
N VAL A 258 -2.72 -1.89 -14.33
CA VAL A 258 -3.49 -2.68 -15.31
C VAL A 258 -2.66 -2.97 -16.56
N LYS A 259 -1.98 -1.98 -17.15
CA LYS A 259 -1.10 -2.16 -18.32
C LYS A 259 -0.01 -3.20 -18.07
N ASN A 260 0.66 -3.10 -16.91
CA ASN A 260 1.73 -4.04 -16.53
C ASN A 260 1.19 -5.48 -16.41
N VAL A 261 0.13 -5.65 -15.63
CA VAL A 261 -0.51 -6.96 -15.39
C VAL A 261 -1.03 -7.56 -16.70
N VAL A 262 -1.81 -6.81 -17.49
CA VAL A 262 -2.36 -7.27 -18.77
C VAL A 262 -1.27 -7.69 -19.74
N SER A 263 -0.19 -6.89 -19.87
CA SER A 263 0.94 -7.25 -20.74
C SER A 263 1.58 -8.59 -20.36
N GLN A 264 1.70 -8.88 -19.06
CA GLN A 264 2.24 -10.15 -18.59
C GLN A 264 1.25 -11.30 -18.80
N LEU A 265 -0.04 -11.10 -18.47
CA LEU A 265 -1.09 -12.10 -18.66
C LEU A 265 -1.26 -12.49 -20.14
N GLN A 266 -1.16 -11.54 -21.06
CA GLN A 266 -1.19 -11.80 -22.50
C GLN A 266 -0.01 -12.67 -22.96
N LYS A 267 1.19 -12.42 -22.42
CA LYS A 267 2.42 -13.11 -22.85
C LYS A 267 2.59 -14.49 -22.24
N THR A 268 2.28 -14.64 -20.96
CA THR A 268 2.65 -15.83 -20.17
C THR A 268 1.49 -16.47 -19.42
N GLY A 269 0.33 -15.82 -19.34
CA GLY A 269 -0.82 -16.26 -18.56
C GLY A 269 -0.70 -16.06 -17.05
N HIS A 270 0.42 -15.55 -16.56
CA HIS A 270 0.68 -15.30 -15.13
C HIS A 270 1.52 -14.04 -14.93
N VAL A 271 1.46 -13.47 -13.71
CA VAL A 271 2.20 -12.29 -13.33
C VAL A 271 3.42 -12.67 -12.49
N THR A 272 4.59 -12.19 -12.93
CA THR A 272 5.84 -12.28 -12.18
C THR A 272 6.15 -10.93 -11.55
N ARG A 273 6.70 -10.93 -10.34
CA ARG A 273 7.02 -9.71 -9.61
C ARG A 273 8.51 -9.64 -9.29
N GLY A 274 9.00 -8.42 -9.30
CA GLY A 274 10.34 -8.14 -8.85
C GLY A 274 10.50 -8.41 -7.35
N TYR A 275 11.70 -8.85 -6.98
CA TYR A 275 12.11 -9.15 -5.62
C TYR A 275 13.46 -8.51 -5.31
N LEU A 276 13.52 -7.76 -4.22
CA LEU A 276 14.73 -7.11 -3.73
C LEU A 276 15.41 -7.89 -2.59
N GLY A 277 14.61 -8.48 -1.71
CA GLY A 277 15.09 -9.27 -0.57
C GLY A 277 15.43 -8.44 0.66
N VAL A 278 14.62 -7.46 0.95
CA VAL A 278 14.68 -6.66 2.17
C VAL A 278 13.36 -6.76 2.93
N VAL A 279 13.45 -6.75 4.26
CA VAL A 279 12.33 -6.41 5.14
C VAL A 279 12.50 -4.96 5.51
N ALA A 280 11.53 -4.14 5.17
CA ALA A 280 11.58 -2.71 5.44
C ALA A 280 10.47 -2.29 6.40
N GLN A 281 10.69 -1.22 7.16
CA GLN A 281 9.75 -0.68 8.12
C GLN A 281 9.61 0.83 8.01
N VAL A 282 8.48 1.34 8.47
CA VAL A 282 8.16 2.78 8.53
C VAL A 282 9.11 3.48 9.51
N ILE A 283 9.55 4.67 9.15
CA ILE A 283 10.40 5.50 9.97
C ILE A 283 9.52 6.35 10.89
N THR A 284 9.58 6.09 12.19
CA THR A 284 8.89 6.95 13.16
C THR A 284 9.70 8.24 13.42
N PRO A 285 9.09 9.31 13.94
CA PRO A 285 9.83 10.53 14.31
C PRO A 285 11.01 10.26 15.27
N ALA A 286 10.85 9.35 16.22
CA ALA A 286 11.91 8.95 17.13
C ALA A 286 13.07 8.23 16.41
N MET A 287 12.76 7.35 15.44
CA MET A 287 13.76 6.70 14.59
C MET A 287 14.49 7.71 13.70
N ALA A 288 13.76 8.66 13.09
CA ALA A 288 14.36 9.71 12.28
C ALA A 288 15.38 10.52 13.10
N LYS A 289 15.01 10.90 14.34
CA LYS A 289 15.90 11.60 15.25
C LYS A 289 17.14 10.76 15.59
N ALA A 290 16.95 9.47 15.92
CA ALA A 290 18.05 8.56 16.25
C ALA A 290 18.98 8.28 15.05
N LEU A 291 18.44 8.29 13.83
CA LEU A 291 19.20 8.14 12.59
C LEU A 291 19.82 9.45 12.09
N GLY A 292 19.51 10.59 12.72
CA GLY A 292 19.96 11.92 12.30
C GLY A 292 19.33 12.39 10.97
N LEU A 293 18.18 11.84 10.59
CA LEU A 293 17.49 12.22 9.35
C LEU A 293 16.88 13.61 9.52
N LYS A 294 17.09 14.47 8.53
CA LYS A 294 16.45 15.78 8.46
C LYS A 294 15.08 15.63 7.79
N PRO A 295 14.00 16.14 8.36
CA PRO A 295 12.71 16.20 7.67
C PRO A 295 12.83 17.10 6.43
N ALA A 296 12.07 16.79 5.37
CA ALA A 296 12.06 17.59 4.14
C ALA A 296 11.53 19.02 4.38
N THR A 297 10.60 19.17 5.33
CA THR A 297 10.08 20.43 5.87
C THR A 297 9.83 20.26 7.35
N ASP A 298 9.92 21.34 8.13
CA ASP A 298 9.61 21.30 9.56
C ASP A 298 8.20 20.76 9.81
N GLY A 299 8.11 19.74 10.66
CA GLY A 299 6.85 19.05 10.98
C GLY A 299 6.39 17.99 9.98
N ALA A 300 7.07 17.81 8.84
CA ALA A 300 6.73 16.73 7.91
C ALA A 300 7.10 15.34 8.47
N PRO A 301 6.28 14.30 8.23
CA PRO A 301 6.64 12.95 8.62
C PRO A 301 7.92 12.50 7.90
N PRO A 302 8.76 11.68 8.55
CA PRO A 302 9.93 11.11 7.88
C PRO A 302 9.50 10.24 6.69
N THR A 303 10.18 10.37 5.54
CA THR A 303 9.92 9.58 4.35
C THR A 303 11.06 8.60 4.09
N GLY A 304 10.77 7.52 3.36
CA GLY A 304 11.70 6.46 3.01
C GLY A 304 11.35 5.10 3.63
N ALA A 305 12.15 4.10 3.32
CA ALA A 305 11.99 2.74 3.82
C ALA A 305 13.25 2.32 4.59
N LEU A 306 13.14 2.13 5.90
CA LEU A 306 14.23 1.65 6.74
C LEU A 306 14.39 0.15 6.58
N ILE A 307 15.54 -0.32 6.12
CA ILE A 307 15.84 -1.76 6.01
C ILE A 307 16.02 -2.35 7.40
N ALA A 308 15.09 -3.16 7.85
CA ALA A 308 15.17 -3.90 9.11
C ALA A 308 16.07 -5.13 8.99
N SER A 309 15.96 -5.86 7.87
CA SER A 309 16.84 -6.99 7.55
C SER A 309 17.00 -7.16 6.05
N VAL A 310 18.07 -7.86 5.66
CA VAL A 310 18.37 -8.26 4.29
C VAL A 310 18.40 -9.78 4.25
N SER A 311 17.66 -10.37 3.32
CA SER A 311 17.61 -11.83 3.15
C SER A 311 18.93 -12.36 2.56
N ASN A 312 19.39 -13.50 3.06
CA ASN A 312 20.60 -14.15 2.58
C ASN A 312 20.49 -14.49 1.08
N SER A 313 21.59 -14.33 0.35
CA SER A 313 21.72 -14.58 -1.10
C SER A 313 20.76 -13.74 -1.97
N SER A 314 20.11 -12.75 -1.38
CA SER A 314 19.17 -11.85 -2.08
C SER A 314 19.87 -10.87 -3.02
N PRO A 315 19.13 -10.24 -3.95
CA PRO A 315 19.61 -9.11 -4.74
C PRO A 315 20.17 -7.95 -3.89
N ALA A 316 19.49 -7.62 -2.80
CA ALA A 316 19.91 -6.55 -1.89
C ALA A 316 21.23 -6.84 -1.21
N GLU A 317 21.43 -8.08 -0.72
CA GLU A 317 22.71 -8.49 -0.11
C GLU A 317 23.86 -8.42 -1.12
N LYS A 318 23.66 -8.96 -2.33
CA LYS A 318 24.65 -8.91 -3.42
C LYS A 318 25.03 -7.50 -3.84
N ALA A 319 24.10 -6.57 -3.72
CA ALA A 319 24.32 -5.13 -3.99
C ALA A 319 24.93 -4.38 -2.79
N GLY A 320 25.15 -5.06 -1.65
CA GLY A 320 25.76 -4.47 -0.46
C GLY A 320 24.85 -3.61 0.40
N LEU A 321 23.51 -3.74 0.22
CA LEU A 321 22.51 -3.13 1.12
C LEU A 321 22.56 -3.84 2.48
N LYS A 322 22.32 -3.10 3.55
CA LYS A 322 22.44 -3.59 4.93
C LYS A 322 21.26 -3.14 5.78
N ALA A 323 20.99 -3.85 6.87
CA ALA A 323 20.09 -3.36 7.91
C ALA A 323 20.58 -2.01 8.44
N GLY A 324 19.65 -1.08 8.65
CA GLY A 324 19.92 0.30 9.02
C GLY A 324 20.05 1.28 7.85
N ASP A 325 20.09 0.81 6.60
CA ASP A 325 19.99 1.67 5.43
C ASP A 325 18.56 2.22 5.28
N VAL A 326 18.44 3.47 4.89
CA VAL A 326 17.15 4.10 4.56
C VAL A 326 17.07 4.30 3.07
N ILE A 327 16.24 3.52 2.38
CA ILE A 327 16.01 3.67 0.94
C ILE A 327 15.19 4.94 0.70
N THR A 328 15.69 5.81 -0.16
CA THR A 328 15.09 7.13 -0.48
C THR A 328 14.57 7.22 -1.90
N THR A 329 15.21 6.53 -2.87
CA THR A 329 14.73 6.47 -4.26
C THR A 329 14.99 5.10 -4.89
N LEU A 330 14.12 4.75 -5.86
CA LEU A 330 14.29 3.61 -6.75
C LEU A 330 14.18 4.10 -8.19
N ASN A 331 15.23 3.93 -9.01
CA ASN A 331 15.31 4.46 -10.38
C ASN A 331 14.99 5.96 -10.48
N GLY A 332 15.42 6.75 -9.48
CA GLY A 332 15.15 8.18 -9.40
C GLY A 332 13.76 8.55 -8.87
N GLN A 333 12.84 7.59 -8.74
CA GLN A 333 11.52 7.81 -8.13
C GLN A 333 11.65 7.81 -6.61
N LYS A 334 11.08 8.80 -5.94
CA LYS A 334 11.07 8.94 -4.49
C LYS A 334 10.37 7.73 -3.84
N ILE A 335 10.91 7.28 -2.72
CA ILE A 335 10.29 6.26 -1.86
C ILE A 335 9.78 6.96 -0.60
N ASP A 336 8.47 6.91 -0.41
CA ASP A 336 7.83 7.58 0.74
C ASP A 336 7.61 6.62 1.92
N SER A 337 7.49 5.31 1.66
CA SER A 337 7.22 4.30 2.68
C SER A 337 7.76 2.91 2.28
N PRO A 338 7.82 1.93 3.21
CA PRO A 338 8.08 0.52 2.89
C PRO A 338 7.09 -0.08 1.90
N HIS A 339 5.81 0.28 2.01
CA HIS A 339 4.77 -0.16 1.11
C HIS A 339 5.01 0.37 -0.33
N ASP A 340 5.32 1.66 -0.47
CA ASP A 340 5.68 2.27 -1.75
C ASP A 340 6.90 1.60 -2.39
N LEU A 341 7.92 1.25 -1.57
CA LEU A 341 9.06 0.45 -2.04
C LEU A 341 8.61 -0.92 -2.56
N ALA A 342 7.74 -1.61 -1.84
CA ALA A 342 7.25 -2.94 -2.24
C ALA A 342 6.47 -2.88 -3.57
N VAL A 343 5.57 -1.90 -3.74
CA VAL A 343 4.81 -1.68 -4.98
C VAL A 343 5.76 -1.40 -6.15
N LYS A 344 6.70 -0.47 -5.99
CA LYS A 344 7.64 -0.10 -7.06
C LYS A 344 8.61 -1.22 -7.42
N VAL A 345 9.12 -1.98 -6.44
CA VAL A 345 9.97 -3.15 -6.70
C VAL A 345 9.18 -4.26 -7.42
N ALA A 346 7.95 -4.54 -6.97
CA ALA A 346 7.10 -5.56 -7.57
C ALA A 346 6.73 -5.27 -9.02
N SER A 347 6.65 -3.99 -9.43
CA SER A 347 6.37 -3.56 -10.79
C SER A 347 7.54 -3.76 -11.75
N LEU A 348 8.77 -3.91 -11.24
CA LEU A 348 9.96 -4.10 -12.07
C LEU A 348 10.04 -5.54 -12.60
N PRO A 349 10.32 -5.74 -13.91
CA PRO A 349 10.52 -7.07 -14.45
C PRO A 349 11.72 -7.76 -13.80
N PRO A 350 11.61 -9.05 -13.41
CA PRO A 350 12.76 -9.82 -12.97
C PRO A 350 13.90 -9.83 -14.00
N GLY A 351 15.15 -9.76 -13.52
CA GLY A 351 16.34 -9.69 -14.36
C GLY A 351 16.79 -8.28 -14.72
N THR A 352 15.95 -7.25 -14.54
CA THR A 352 16.33 -5.86 -14.79
C THR A 352 17.24 -5.32 -13.69
N SER A 353 18.08 -4.35 -14.04
CA SER A 353 18.89 -3.60 -13.07
C SER A 353 18.14 -2.35 -12.62
N ALA A 354 18.09 -2.14 -11.31
CA ALA A 354 17.49 -0.97 -10.70
C ALA A 354 18.53 -0.22 -9.86
N THR A 355 18.51 1.10 -9.92
CA THR A 355 19.35 1.96 -9.08
C THR A 355 18.59 2.30 -7.80
N VAL A 356 19.16 1.93 -6.65
CA VAL A 356 18.63 2.21 -5.31
C VAL A 356 19.51 3.29 -4.68
N ALA A 357 18.94 4.47 -4.39
CA ALA A 357 19.60 5.44 -3.55
C ALA A 357 19.16 5.26 -2.09
N TYR A 358 20.09 5.38 -1.18
CA TYR A 358 19.85 5.16 0.25
C TYR A 358 20.79 6.01 1.12
N LEU A 359 20.38 6.19 2.36
CA LEU A 359 21.21 6.80 3.39
C LEU A 359 21.80 5.70 4.30
N ARG A 360 23.10 5.72 4.50
CA ARG A 360 23.81 4.89 5.48
C ARG A 360 24.62 5.79 6.39
N ASN A 361 24.37 5.75 7.70
CA ASN A 361 25.00 6.68 8.66
C ASN A 361 24.86 8.15 8.23
N ASN A 362 23.68 8.52 7.76
CA ASN A 362 23.35 9.86 7.24
C ASN A 362 24.15 10.31 5.98
N ALA A 363 24.92 9.42 5.37
CA ALA A 363 25.61 9.66 4.11
C ALA A 363 24.83 9.08 2.94
N ALA A 364 24.62 9.88 1.88
CA ALA A 364 23.93 9.42 0.67
C ALA A 364 24.83 8.46 -0.11
N GLN A 365 24.26 7.33 -0.50
CA GLN A 365 24.92 6.28 -1.28
C GLN A 365 23.93 5.76 -2.34
N SER A 366 24.47 5.03 -3.32
CA SER A 366 23.66 4.35 -4.33
C SER A 366 24.23 2.96 -4.63
N ALA A 367 23.36 2.02 -4.98
CA ALA A 367 23.73 0.70 -5.42
C ALA A 367 22.88 0.29 -6.63
N THR A 368 23.47 -0.46 -7.56
CA THR A 368 22.74 -1.09 -8.65
C THR A 368 22.38 -2.51 -8.23
N VAL A 369 21.08 -2.81 -8.24
CA VAL A 369 20.53 -4.10 -7.81
C VAL A 369 19.91 -4.81 -9.00
N LYS A 370 20.27 -6.06 -9.25
CA LYS A 370 19.62 -6.91 -10.24
C LYS A 370 18.38 -7.55 -9.62
N ILE A 371 17.20 -7.09 -10.01
CA ILE A 371 15.92 -7.58 -9.47
C ILE A 371 15.72 -9.06 -9.74
N ALA A 372 15.40 -9.86 -8.71
CA ALA A 372 15.07 -11.27 -8.85
C ALA A 372 13.55 -11.49 -9.02
N ASN A 373 13.16 -12.76 -9.23
CA ASN A 373 11.75 -13.14 -9.25
C ASN A 373 11.28 -13.49 -7.83
N LEU A 374 10.17 -12.91 -7.40
CA LEU A 374 9.57 -13.18 -6.09
C LEU A 374 9.18 -14.66 -5.90
N SER A 375 8.76 -15.36 -6.95
CA SER A 375 8.31 -16.76 -6.88
C SER A 375 9.40 -17.77 -6.50
N GLY A 376 10.67 -17.34 -6.42
CA GLY A 376 11.82 -18.15 -6.02
C GLY A 376 12.44 -17.74 -4.68
N ALA A 377 11.79 -16.86 -3.92
CA ALA A 377 12.33 -16.33 -2.66
C ALA A 377 11.99 -17.25 -1.47
N PRO A 378 12.94 -17.48 -0.52
CA PRO A 378 12.66 -18.25 0.69
C PRO A 378 11.73 -17.48 1.64
N SER A 379 10.78 -18.20 2.25
CA SER A 379 9.89 -17.65 3.28
C SER A 379 10.57 -17.65 4.65
N PRO A 380 10.37 -16.64 5.51
CA PRO A 380 10.86 -16.65 6.89
C PRO A 380 9.84 -17.30 7.83
N ASP A 381 10.21 -18.38 8.48
CA ASP A 381 9.43 -19.00 9.58
C ASP A 381 10.08 -18.73 10.93
N GLY A 382 9.27 -18.49 11.96
CA GLY A 382 9.69 -18.21 13.32
C GLY A 382 8.91 -18.96 14.40
N ALA A 383 9.46 -19.13 15.59
CA ALA A 383 8.76 -19.57 16.80
C ALA A 383 9.47 -19.14 18.10
N VAL A 384 8.73 -19.17 19.20
CA VAL A 384 8.83 -18.46 20.49
C VAL A 384 9.45 -19.28 21.62
N GLY A 385 10.07 -18.64 22.64
CA GLY A 385 10.33 -19.24 23.96
C GLY A 385 11.32 -18.55 24.92
N ASP A 386 11.15 -18.67 26.19
CA ASP A 386 11.18 -17.88 27.43
C ASP A 386 12.54 -17.77 28.22
N ARG A 387 12.65 -16.84 29.03
CA ARG A 387 13.29 -15.99 30.06
C ARG A 387 14.54 -16.43 30.86
N ASN A 388 15.47 -15.49 31.22
CA ASN A 388 15.85 -15.02 32.56
C ASN A 388 16.97 -13.91 32.59
N THR A 389 17.07 -13.20 33.74
CA THR A 389 17.44 -11.81 33.94
C THR A 389 18.86 -11.51 34.42
N VAL A 390 19.41 -10.29 34.13
CA VAL A 390 20.25 -9.41 35.00
C VAL A 390 20.23 -7.95 34.50
N GLY A 391 20.19 -6.98 35.44
CA GLY A 391 19.85 -5.58 35.20
C GLY A 391 20.95 -4.66 34.65
N GLY A 392 20.50 -3.63 33.94
CA GLY A 392 21.31 -2.53 33.38
C GLY A 392 20.53 -1.20 33.39
N PRO A 393 21.13 -0.06 32.95
CA PRO A 393 20.65 1.28 33.30
C PRO A 393 19.31 1.62 32.65
N ARG A 394 18.49 2.15 33.46
CA ARG A 394 17.21 2.90 33.43
C ARG A 394 16.40 3.05 32.11
N LEU A 395 16.53 2.20 31.10
CA LEU A 395 15.49 2.03 30.10
C LEU A 395 14.34 1.14 30.65
N GLY A 396 14.59 0.49 31.80
CA GLY A 396 13.62 -0.43 32.41
C GLY A 396 13.64 -1.82 31.77
N VAL A 397 14.78 -2.27 31.24
CA VAL A 397 14.98 -3.62 30.70
C VAL A 397 16.02 -4.38 31.48
N SER A 398 15.79 -5.66 31.65
CA SER A 398 16.78 -6.63 32.12
C SER A 398 17.36 -7.38 30.91
N LEU A 399 18.69 -7.53 30.88
CA LEU A 399 19.39 -8.12 29.74
C LEU A 399 20.14 -9.40 30.17
N SER A 400 20.06 -10.44 29.35
CA SER A 400 20.77 -11.71 29.54
C SER A 400 21.59 -12.06 28.30
N PRO A 401 22.75 -12.73 28.45
CA PRO A 401 23.49 -13.26 27.31
C PRO A 401 22.63 -14.27 26.54
N LEU A 402 22.71 -14.26 25.20
CA LEU A 402 22.06 -15.28 24.35
C LEU A 402 22.91 -16.57 24.38
N THR A 403 22.62 -17.46 25.35
CA THR A 403 23.28 -18.77 25.47
C THR A 403 22.78 -19.74 24.42
N SER A 404 23.45 -20.91 24.29
CA SER A 404 23.01 -22.00 23.38
C SER A 404 21.63 -22.53 23.75
N GLU A 405 21.35 -22.63 25.06
CA GLU A 405 20.09 -23.10 25.62
C GLU A 405 18.97 -22.10 25.31
N LEU A 406 19.18 -20.81 25.56
CA LEU A 406 18.22 -19.75 25.23
C LEU A 406 17.96 -19.68 23.72
N ARG A 407 19.00 -19.89 22.90
CA ARG A 407 18.85 -19.90 21.44
C ARG A 407 17.93 -21.05 20.99
N GLN A 408 18.09 -22.23 21.59
CA GLN A 408 17.19 -23.36 21.32
C GLN A 408 15.76 -23.11 21.86
N GLN A 409 15.62 -22.56 23.05
CA GLN A 409 14.30 -22.20 23.63
C GLN A 409 13.57 -21.15 22.80
N LEU A 410 14.31 -20.18 22.23
CA LEU A 410 13.76 -19.13 21.36
C LEU A 410 13.61 -19.60 19.89
N GLY A 411 13.90 -20.85 19.57
CA GLY A 411 13.82 -21.40 18.20
C GLY A 411 14.74 -20.64 17.21
N LEU A 412 15.87 -20.10 17.69
CA LEU A 412 16.77 -19.27 16.89
C LEU A 412 17.89 -20.10 16.26
N ASP A 413 18.25 -19.73 15.03
CA ASP A 413 19.40 -20.32 14.33
C ASP A 413 20.70 -20.10 15.12
N ALA A 414 21.64 -21.05 15.00
CA ALA A 414 22.94 -21.00 15.66
C ALA A 414 23.79 -19.78 15.26
N SER A 415 23.51 -19.17 14.12
CA SER A 415 24.18 -17.96 13.63
C SER A 415 23.69 -16.67 14.28
N VAL A 416 22.51 -16.68 14.93
CA VAL A 416 21.95 -15.51 15.60
C VAL A 416 22.86 -15.06 16.73
N ARG A 417 23.19 -13.76 16.75
CA ARG A 417 23.97 -13.09 17.79
C ARG A 417 23.14 -11.97 18.39
N GLY A 418 23.38 -11.64 19.65
CA GLY A 418 22.66 -10.58 20.34
C GLY A 418 22.55 -10.80 21.86
N VAL A 419 21.71 -9.98 22.47
CA VAL A 419 21.44 -9.97 23.91
C VAL A 419 19.93 -10.09 24.13
N VAL A 420 19.50 -11.02 24.96
CA VAL A 420 18.09 -11.26 25.25
C VAL A 420 17.56 -10.24 26.24
N VAL A 421 16.41 -9.65 25.94
CA VAL A 421 15.61 -8.90 26.91
C VAL A 421 14.86 -9.91 27.77
N SER A 422 15.29 -10.08 29.00
CA SER A 422 14.71 -11.09 29.89
C SER A 422 13.50 -10.56 30.67
N ASP A 423 13.45 -9.26 30.91
CA ASP A 423 12.32 -8.62 31.57
C ASP A 423 12.21 -7.14 31.14
N VAL A 424 10.99 -6.61 31.16
CA VAL A 424 10.69 -5.20 30.90
C VAL A 424 9.85 -4.67 32.03
N GLN A 425 10.35 -3.64 32.71
CA GLN A 425 9.67 -3.02 33.83
C GLN A 425 8.42 -2.29 33.36
N ALA A 426 7.27 -2.57 33.97
CA ALA A 426 6.02 -1.89 33.68
C ALA A 426 6.13 -0.37 33.87
N GLY A 427 5.55 0.39 32.93
CA GLY A 427 5.63 1.85 32.89
C GLY A 427 6.97 2.40 32.41
N SER A 428 7.94 1.54 32.08
CA SER A 428 9.27 1.97 31.65
C SER A 428 9.28 2.57 30.24
N VAL A 429 10.33 3.32 29.95
CA VAL A 429 10.56 3.90 28.61
C VAL A 429 10.69 2.79 27.53
N ALA A 430 11.24 1.64 27.91
CA ALA A 430 11.36 0.50 27.01
C ALA A 430 9.99 -0.12 26.70
N GLU A 431 9.13 -0.28 27.68
CA GLU A 431 7.76 -0.77 27.46
C GLU A 431 6.97 0.19 26.57
N GLN A 432 7.03 1.50 26.85
CA GLN A 432 6.38 2.52 26.02
C GLN A 432 6.90 2.55 24.58
N ALA A 433 8.19 2.22 24.38
CA ALA A 433 8.77 2.07 23.05
C ALA A 433 8.40 0.75 22.38
N GLY A 434 7.71 -0.17 23.07
CA GLY A 434 7.29 -1.46 22.54
C GLY A 434 8.37 -2.55 22.58
N ILE A 435 9.33 -2.49 23.51
CA ILE A 435 10.25 -3.59 23.80
C ILE A 435 9.52 -4.61 24.69
N HIS A 436 9.67 -5.89 24.40
CA HIS A 436 9.07 -6.98 25.14
C HIS A 436 10.11 -7.96 25.65
N ALA A 437 9.79 -8.66 26.73
CA ALA A 437 10.57 -9.80 27.16
C ALA A 437 10.59 -10.88 26.06
N GLY A 438 11.74 -11.52 25.86
CA GLY A 438 11.99 -12.44 24.75
C GLY A 438 12.61 -11.80 23.49
N ASP A 439 12.63 -10.48 23.38
CA ASP A 439 13.33 -9.79 22.31
C ASP A 439 14.85 -10.05 22.36
N VAL A 440 15.49 -10.18 21.20
CA VAL A 440 16.95 -10.26 21.13
C VAL A 440 17.51 -8.99 20.51
N ILE A 441 18.18 -8.17 21.29
CA ILE A 441 18.86 -6.96 20.81
C ILE A 441 20.11 -7.39 20.03
N GLN A 442 20.12 -7.14 18.74
CA GLN A 442 21.21 -7.50 17.81
C GLN A 442 22.19 -6.37 17.55
N ALA A 443 21.72 -5.11 17.67
CA ALA A 443 22.56 -3.94 17.47
C ALA A 443 21.98 -2.72 18.22
N VAL A 444 22.84 -1.80 18.56
CA VAL A 444 22.53 -0.45 19.03
C VAL A 444 22.98 0.53 17.95
N GLY A 445 22.04 1.26 17.34
CA GLY A 445 22.30 1.94 16.07
C GLY A 445 22.77 0.92 15.02
N ASN A 446 23.92 1.20 14.40
CA ASN A 446 24.55 0.31 13.42
C ASN A 446 25.65 -0.59 14.03
N SER A 447 25.87 -0.54 15.36
CA SER A 447 26.91 -1.31 16.06
C SER A 447 26.32 -2.62 16.57
N PRO A 448 26.76 -3.79 16.06
CA PRO A 448 26.34 -5.09 16.58
C PRO A 448 26.70 -5.24 18.06
N VAL A 449 25.84 -5.93 18.81
CA VAL A 449 26.07 -6.26 20.23
C VAL A 449 25.88 -7.74 20.47
N ASP A 450 26.67 -8.34 21.35
CA ASP A 450 26.67 -9.77 21.67
C ASP A 450 26.69 -10.07 23.17
N ASN A 451 26.87 -9.04 24.00
CA ASN A 451 26.86 -9.18 25.45
C ASN A 451 26.17 -7.99 26.16
N PRO A 452 25.57 -8.22 27.34
CA PRO A 452 24.83 -7.18 28.08
C PRO A 452 25.64 -5.92 28.40
N GLY A 453 26.92 -6.06 28.80
CA GLY A 453 27.77 -4.93 29.17
C GLY A 453 28.09 -4.01 28.00
N ALA A 454 28.42 -4.59 26.83
CA ALA A 454 28.60 -3.83 25.59
C ALA A 454 27.31 -3.13 25.14
N THR A 455 26.17 -3.81 25.26
CA THR A 455 24.85 -3.25 24.92
C THR A 455 24.55 -2.02 25.79
N VAL A 456 24.73 -2.13 27.10
CA VAL A 456 24.54 -1.02 28.04
C VAL A 456 25.46 0.18 27.74
N THR A 457 26.71 -0.11 27.42
CA THR A 457 27.68 0.94 27.06
C THR A 457 27.31 1.64 25.77
N ALA A 458 26.91 0.88 24.74
CA ALA A 458 26.47 1.40 23.44
C ALA A 458 25.18 2.24 23.56
N VAL A 459 24.21 1.76 24.35
CA VAL A 459 22.97 2.50 24.65
C VAL A 459 23.26 3.84 25.33
N ARG A 460 24.12 3.85 26.36
CA ARG A 460 24.52 5.10 27.04
C ARG A 460 25.20 6.10 26.09
N ALA A 461 26.09 5.61 25.23
CA ALA A 461 26.77 6.43 24.25
C ALA A 461 25.81 7.04 23.25
N ALA A 462 24.86 6.23 22.72
CA ALA A 462 23.84 6.66 21.75
C ALA A 462 22.89 7.69 22.36
N LEU A 463 22.42 7.48 23.60
CA LEU A 463 21.59 8.43 24.34
C LEU A 463 22.27 9.78 24.59
N LYS A 464 23.56 9.74 24.91
CA LYS A 464 24.35 10.95 25.10
C LYS A 464 24.53 11.75 23.81
N ALA A 465 24.64 11.06 22.67
CA ALA A 465 24.86 11.70 21.39
C ALA A 465 23.54 12.25 20.77
N ASN A 466 22.43 11.49 20.84
CA ASN A 466 21.22 11.72 20.02
C ASN A 466 19.94 11.90 20.84
N GLN A 467 19.97 11.85 22.16
CA GLN A 467 18.77 11.85 23.04
C GLN A 467 17.78 10.71 22.77
N SER A 468 18.06 9.83 21.84
CA SER A 468 17.27 8.65 21.48
C SER A 468 18.21 7.53 21.06
N VAL A 469 17.88 6.29 21.37
CA VAL A 469 18.65 5.13 20.93
C VAL A 469 17.81 4.29 19.98
N LEU A 470 18.41 3.90 18.87
CA LEU A 470 17.81 2.96 17.93
C LEU A 470 18.34 1.56 18.24
N LEU A 471 17.45 0.63 18.54
CA LEU A 471 17.76 -0.77 18.80
C LEU A 471 17.30 -1.64 17.65
N ARG A 472 18.16 -2.48 17.08
CA ARG A 472 17.73 -3.54 16.18
C ARG A 472 17.43 -4.77 17.01
N VAL A 473 16.18 -5.20 16.97
CA VAL A 473 15.63 -6.26 17.81
C VAL A 473 15.13 -7.40 16.90
N LEU A 474 15.48 -8.63 17.24
CA LEU A 474 14.89 -9.82 16.65
C LEU A 474 13.73 -10.27 17.53
N ARG A 475 12.53 -10.32 16.97
CA ARG A 475 11.28 -10.77 17.59
C ARG A 475 10.57 -11.74 16.66
N ASN A 476 10.21 -12.93 17.14
CA ASN A 476 9.52 -13.95 16.33
C ASN A 476 10.21 -14.22 14.98
N GLY A 477 11.53 -14.32 14.97
CA GLY A 477 12.31 -14.54 13.75
C GLY A 477 12.46 -13.33 12.82
N GLN A 478 11.83 -12.19 13.12
CA GLN A 478 11.89 -10.97 12.31
C GLN A 478 12.72 -9.89 13.01
N SER A 479 13.64 -9.25 12.27
CA SER A 479 14.37 -8.09 12.76
C SER A 479 13.56 -6.83 12.55
N ILE A 480 13.40 -6.04 13.61
CA ILE A 480 12.75 -4.72 13.62
C ILE A 480 13.64 -3.70 14.29
N PHE A 481 13.48 -2.43 13.95
CA PHE A 481 14.09 -1.34 14.68
C PHE A 481 13.08 -0.74 15.66
N ILE A 482 13.54 -0.47 16.88
CA ILE A 482 12.77 0.20 17.93
C ILE A 482 13.59 1.40 18.40
N ALA A 483 13.00 2.59 18.36
CA ALA A 483 13.62 3.78 18.91
C ALA A 483 13.13 4.01 20.34
N VAL A 484 14.06 4.14 21.28
CA VAL A 484 13.78 4.44 22.67
C VAL A 484 14.27 5.84 22.96
N THR A 485 13.35 6.72 23.37
CA THR A 485 13.64 8.09 23.80
C THR A 485 13.39 8.18 25.31
N PRO A 486 14.40 8.39 26.16
CA PRO A 486 14.17 8.61 27.57
C PRO A 486 13.25 9.82 27.75
N GLY A 487 12.20 9.69 28.53
CA GLY A 487 11.39 10.82 28.95
C GLY A 487 12.31 11.87 29.64
N SER A 488 12.07 13.16 29.42
CA SER A 488 12.61 14.18 30.29
C SER A 488 12.14 13.84 31.70
N SER A 489 13.06 13.36 32.53
CA SER A 489 12.79 13.26 33.97
C SER A 489 12.41 14.66 34.44
N ASP A 490 11.16 14.82 34.80
CA ASP A 490 10.69 15.93 35.61
C ASP A 490 11.58 15.95 36.85
N ASN A 491 12.45 16.92 36.92
CA ASN A 491 13.18 17.25 38.16
C ASN A 491 12.13 17.79 39.12
N GLY A 492 11.39 16.89 39.75
CA GLY A 492 10.61 17.19 40.94
C GLY A 492 11.61 17.53 42.05
N GLU A 493 12.05 18.79 42.08
CA GLU A 493 12.56 19.38 43.29
C GLU A 493 11.47 19.29 44.33
N ASN A 494 11.70 18.39 45.27
CA ASN A 494 10.96 18.27 46.51
C ASN A 494 11.31 19.53 47.36
N ALA A 495 10.57 20.62 47.11
CA ALA A 495 10.55 21.76 48.03
C ALA A 495 9.82 21.31 49.28
N GLY A 496 10.57 20.86 50.28
CA GLY A 496 10.06 20.65 51.60
C GLY A 496 9.47 21.95 52.17
N SER A 497 8.17 21.99 52.28
CA SER A 497 7.49 22.98 53.11
C SER A 497 7.61 22.52 54.56
N ASN A 498 8.53 23.18 55.31
CA ASN A 498 8.42 23.28 56.77
C ASN A 498 7.16 24.10 57.05
N GLU A 499 6.13 23.50 57.56
CA GLU A 499 5.10 24.14 58.34
C GLU A 499 5.57 24.09 59.78
N ASP A 500 6.10 25.23 60.26
CA ASP A 500 6.19 25.52 61.68
C ASP A 500 4.84 26.01 62.18
N ASP A 501 4.30 25.31 63.18
CA ASP A 501 3.25 25.76 64.07
C ASP A 501 3.63 27.10 64.71
N ASN A 502 2.72 28.06 64.75
CA ASN A 502 2.35 28.84 65.94
C ASN A 502 1.16 29.76 65.70
N ASP A 503 0.23 29.66 66.70
CA ASP A 503 -0.90 30.51 67.12
C ASP A 503 -2.15 30.48 66.26
#